data_89cdb2714fc79df814db709800bc7f05
#
_entry.id   89cdb2714fc79df814db709800bc7f05
#
_cell.length_a   1.000
_cell.length_b   1.000
_cell.length_c   1.000
_cell.angle_alpha   90.00
_cell.angle_beta   90.00
_cell.angle_gamma   90.00
#
_symmetry.space_group_name_H-M   'P 1'
#
loop_
_entity.id
_entity.type
_entity.pdbx_description
1 polymer ?
#
loop_
_entity_poly.entity_id
_entity_poly.type
_entity_poly.pdbx_seq_one_letter_code
_entity_poly.pdbx_strand_id
1 'polypeptide(L)'
;MDKNCILIVDDNTEIREIINVLLGGEGFEVSEAGNGEQALTLIEQQNFDLIILDIMMPGPNGYQTCRKIRELSNAPILFLSARTKESDKTLGFSSGGDDYLAKPFSYNELISRSKALIRRYQVYKGKNETGNPNINGDSVNPTADPTISTSNASDSRHHILLFHDLEINQTIREVHKNGQLLDLTETEYSMLELLVANRHQTFSAQRLFESVWQEPYYYGANNTVTVHIRNLRSKVERDPGNPELIKTVWGKGYRCD
;
A
#
# COMPACT_ATOMS: atom_id res chain seq x y z
N MET A 1 12.47 -8.94 17.70
CA MET A 1 11.89 -8.16 16.56
C MET A 1 11.84 -9.11 15.39
N ASP A 2 10.66 -9.38 14.91
CA ASP A 2 10.50 -10.23 13.74
C ASP A 2 11.12 -9.50 12.53
N LYS A 3 11.87 -10.26 11.73
CA LYS A 3 12.51 -9.71 10.55
C LYS A 3 11.45 -9.54 9.46
N ASN A 4 11.56 -8.47 8.71
CA ASN A 4 10.69 -8.26 7.55
C ASN A 4 10.99 -9.27 6.46
N CYS A 5 9.95 -9.92 5.95
CA CYS A 5 10.04 -10.97 4.94
C CYS A 5 9.81 -10.39 3.55
N ILE A 6 10.76 -10.61 2.64
CA ILE A 6 10.69 -10.17 1.24
C ILE A 6 10.68 -11.37 0.31
N LEU A 7 9.76 -11.39 -0.65
CA LEU A 7 9.76 -12.38 -1.74
C LEU A 7 10.38 -11.76 -2.98
N ILE A 8 11.39 -12.40 -3.56
CA ILE A 8 11.97 -12.06 -4.86
C ILE A 8 11.47 -13.05 -5.90
N VAL A 9 10.92 -12.53 -7.00
CA VAL A 9 10.40 -13.33 -8.12
C VAL A 9 11.07 -12.85 -9.41
N ASP A 10 12.00 -13.64 -9.92
CA ASP A 10 12.77 -13.37 -11.14
C ASP A 10 13.23 -14.70 -11.72
N ASP A 11 13.18 -14.90 -13.03
CA ASP A 11 13.64 -16.16 -13.65
C ASP A 11 15.17 -16.27 -13.69
N ASN A 12 15.88 -15.16 -13.60
CA ASN A 12 17.34 -15.12 -13.59
C ASN A 12 17.87 -15.36 -12.16
N THR A 13 18.53 -16.49 -11.94
CA THR A 13 19.11 -16.88 -10.66
C THR A 13 20.16 -15.89 -10.16
N GLU A 14 21.03 -15.38 -11.05
CA GLU A 14 22.08 -14.43 -10.66
C GLU A 14 21.49 -13.13 -10.11
N ILE A 15 20.37 -12.64 -10.71
CA ILE A 15 19.68 -11.45 -10.24
C ILE A 15 19.08 -11.72 -8.86
N ARG A 16 18.44 -12.88 -8.65
CA ARG A 16 17.88 -13.23 -7.34
C ARG A 16 18.97 -13.30 -6.26
N GLU A 17 20.09 -13.96 -6.55
CA GLU A 17 21.23 -14.04 -5.63
C GLU A 17 21.78 -12.66 -5.26
N ILE A 18 21.98 -11.78 -6.24
CA ILE A 18 22.46 -10.41 -6.00
C ILE A 18 21.47 -9.66 -5.09
N ILE A 19 20.19 -9.66 -5.41
CA ILE A 19 19.18 -8.96 -4.62
C ILE A 19 19.07 -9.56 -3.21
N ASN A 20 19.15 -10.88 -3.08
CA ASN A 20 19.14 -11.58 -1.80
C ASN A 20 20.32 -11.14 -0.91
N VAL A 21 21.54 -11.12 -1.44
CA VAL A 21 22.71 -10.64 -0.71
C VAL A 21 22.56 -9.20 -0.26
N LEU A 22 22.05 -8.32 -1.15
CA LEU A 22 21.87 -6.90 -0.86
C LEU A 22 20.82 -6.68 0.24
N LEU A 23 19.67 -7.33 0.16
CA LEU A 23 18.58 -7.21 1.13
C LEU A 23 18.91 -7.93 2.43
N GLY A 24 19.53 -9.10 2.38
CA GLY A 24 20.00 -9.84 3.55
C GLY A 24 21.02 -9.05 4.37
N GLY A 25 21.91 -8.28 3.69
CA GLY A 25 22.86 -7.36 4.33
C GLY A 25 22.17 -6.22 5.10
N GLU A 26 20.95 -5.86 4.73
CA GLU A 26 20.11 -4.87 5.41
C GLU A 26 19.23 -5.49 6.53
N GLY A 27 19.36 -6.80 6.77
CA GLY A 27 18.67 -7.51 7.84
C GLY A 27 17.30 -8.06 7.47
N PHE A 28 16.91 -8.02 6.19
CA PHE A 28 15.66 -8.63 5.72
C PHE A 28 15.78 -10.16 5.64
N GLU A 29 14.66 -10.85 5.82
CA GLU A 29 14.53 -12.27 5.49
C GLU A 29 14.02 -12.39 4.06
N VAL A 30 14.74 -13.16 3.23
CA VAL A 30 14.47 -13.20 1.79
C VAL A 30 14.10 -14.60 1.36
N SER A 31 12.98 -14.73 0.67
CA SER A 31 12.55 -15.93 -0.05
C SER A 31 12.66 -15.70 -1.54
N GLU A 32 12.95 -16.75 -2.32
CA GLU A 32 13.14 -16.67 -3.76
C GLU A 32 12.16 -17.57 -4.51
N ALA A 33 11.67 -17.07 -5.63
CA ALA A 33 10.88 -17.82 -6.61
C ALA A 33 11.42 -17.58 -8.02
N GLY A 34 11.62 -18.62 -8.80
CA GLY A 34 12.11 -18.55 -10.18
C GLY A 34 11.00 -18.29 -11.22
N ASN A 35 9.73 -18.25 -10.80
CA ASN A 35 8.58 -18.00 -11.66
C ASN A 35 7.32 -17.65 -10.85
N GLY A 36 6.26 -17.25 -11.55
CA GLY A 36 5.01 -16.84 -10.92
C GLY A 36 4.28 -17.95 -10.17
N GLU A 37 4.38 -19.20 -10.57
CA GLU A 37 3.69 -20.33 -9.92
C GLU A 37 4.35 -20.63 -8.57
N GLN A 38 5.67 -20.64 -8.51
CA GLN A 38 6.40 -20.77 -7.25
C GLN A 38 6.10 -19.60 -6.30
N ALA A 39 6.02 -18.38 -6.84
CA ALA A 39 5.67 -17.21 -6.04
C ALA A 39 4.28 -17.36 -5.39
N LEU A 40 3.26 -17.79 -6.14
CA LEU A 40 1.92 -18.01 -5.61
C LEU A 40 1.90 -19.09 -4.52
N THR A 41 2.61 -20.19 -4.73
CA THR A 41 2.75 -21.26 -3.73
C THR A 41 3.36 -20.74 -2.41
N LEU A 42 4.40 -19.91 -2.49
CA LEU A 42 5.02 -19.32 -1.29
C LEU A 42 4.09 -18.33 -0.59
N ILE A 43 3.32 -17.54 -1.33
CA ILE A 43 2.37 -16.57 -0.78
C ILE A 43 1.20 -17.27 -0.07
N GLU A 44 0.79 -18.46 -0.49
CA GLU A 44 -0.19 -19.27 0.21
C GLU A 44 0.34 -19.86 1.53
N GLN A 45 1.65 -20.03 1.65
CA GLN A 45 2.29 -20.65 2.82
C GLN A 45 2.71 -19.65 3.89
N GLN A 46 3.06 -18.40 3.49
CA GLN A 46 3.53 -17.39 4.41
C GLN A 46 3.22 -15.97 3.94
N ASN A 47 3.20 -15.03 4.88
CA ASN A 47 3.02 -13.61 4.58
C ASN A 47 4.36 -12.94 4.25
N PHE A 48 4.30 -11.98 3.33
CA PHE A 48 5.44 -11.14 2.96
C PHE A 48 5.14 -9.67 3.25
N ASP A 49 6.18 -8.91 3.57
CA ASP A 49 6.10 -7.45 3.78
C ASP A 49 6.41 -6.67 2.51
N LEU A 50 7.00 -7.34 1.51
CA LEU A 50 7.27 -6.80 0.18
C LEU A 50 7.43 -7.96 -0.81
N ILE A 51 6.94 -7.78 -2.02
CA ILE A 51 7.17 -8.67 -3.16
C ILE A 51 7.91 -7.88 -4.23
N ILE A 52 9.09 -8.34 -4.62
CA ILE A 52 9.87 -7.80 -5.73
C ILE A 52 9.66 -8.73 -6.91
N LEU A 53 9.08 -8.22 -7.99
CA LEU A 53 8.55 -9.04 -9.09
C LEU A 53 9.11 -8.60 -10.43
N ASP A 54 9.86 -9.48 -11.09
CA ASP A 54 10.26 -9.21 -12.48
C ASP A 54 9.08 -9.30 -13.43
N ILE A 55 9.06 -8.40 -14.41
CA ILE A 55 8.01 -8.36 -15.44
C ILE A 55 8.26 -9.38 -16.52
N MET A 56 9.53 -9.60 -16.87
CA MET A 56 9.93 -10.34 -18.07
C MET A 56 10.30 -11.79 -17.75
N MET A 57 9.34 -12.56 -17.29
CA MET A 57 9.54 -13.98 -16.98
C MET A 57 8.91 -14.88 -18.06
N PRO A 58 9.47 -16.09 -18.28
CA PRO A 58 8.83 -17.12 -19.13
C PRO A 58 7.50 -17.61 -18.53
N GLY A 59 6.54 -17.93 -19.38
CA GLY A 59 5.22 -18.36 -18.95
C GLY A 59 4.33 -17.18 -18.53
N PRO A 60 3.63 -17.25 -17.39
CA PRO A 60 2.89 -16.11 -16.85
C PRO A 60 3.85 -14.97 -16.53
N ASN A 61 3.73 -13.86 -17.27
CA ASN A 61 4.57 -12.70 -17.04
C ASN A 61 4.26 -12.03 -15.67
N GLY A 62 5.14 -11.11 -15.22
CA GLY A 62 4.98 -10.44 -13.93
C GLY A 62 3.64 -9.73 -13.76
N TYR A 63 3.05 -9.19 -14.81
CA TYR A 63 1.74 -8.52 -14.72
C TYR A 63 0.60 -9.51 -14.44
N GLN A 64 0.63 -10.68 -15.10
CA GLN A 64 -0.36 -11.74 -14.86
C GLN A 64 -0.18 -12.33 -13.45
N THR A 65 1.06 -12.51 -13.03
CA THR A 65 1.42 -12.98 -11.70
C THR A 65 0.95 -11.98 -10.63
N CYS A 66 1.20 -10.69 -10.81
CA CYS A 66 0.74 -9.63 -9.92
C CYS A 66 -0.78 -9.67 -9.70
N ARG A 67 -1.57 -9.83 -10.77
CA ARG A 67 -3.03 -9.91 -10.65
C ARG A 67 -3.48 -11.08 -9.78
N LYS A 68 -2.84 -12.26 -9.93
CA LYS A 68 -3.12 -13.42 -9.10
C LYS A 68 -2.67 -13.23 -7.66
N ILE A 69 -1.50 -12.58 -7.45
CA ILE A 69 -1.03 -12.22 -6.12
C ILE A 69 -2.03 -11.34 -5.40
N ARG A 70 -2.67 -10.38 -6.09
CA ARG A 70 -3.67 -9.47 -5.50
C ARG A 70 -4.97 -10.17 -5.08
N GLU A 71 -5.23 -11.37 -5.54
CA GLU A 71 -6.33 -12.23 -5.05
C GLU A 71 -5.99 -12.88 -3.71
N LEU A 72 -4.69 -12.97 -3.36
CA LEU A 72 -4.18 -13.66 -2.17
C LEU A 72 -3.54 -12.73 -1.14
N SER A 73 -2.99 -11.58 -1.57
CA SER A 73 -2.19 -10.71 -0.71
C SER A 73 -2.26 -9.24 -1.12
N ASN A 74 -2.29 -8.37 -0.11
CA ASN A 74 -2.14 -6.92 -0.25
C ASN A 74 -0.72 -6.42 0.06
N ALA A 75 0.26 -7.31 0.22
CA ALA A 75 1.66 -6.94 0.36
C ALA A 75 2.10 -6.02 -0.79
N PRO A 76 2.88 -4.97 -0.55
CA PRO A 76 3.35 -4.09 -1.61
C PRO A 76 4.15 -4.86 -2.66
N ILE A 77 3.96 -4.50 -3.93
CA ILE A 77 4.66 -5.09 -5.07
C ILE A 77 5.52 -4.04 -5.75
N LEU A 78 6.84 -4.28 -5.73
CA LEU A 78 7.84 -3.52 -6.48
C LEU A 78 8.17 -4.27 -7.77
N PHE A 79 7.80 -3.73 -8.91
CA PHE A 79 8.19 -4.32 -10.18
C PHE A 79 9.65 -4.03 -10.53
N LEU A 80 10.36 -5.07 -11.00
CA LEU A 80 11.64 -4.92 -11.69
C LEU A 80 11.43 -5.05 -13.19
N SER A 81 12.07 -4.22 -14.00
CA SER A 81 11.95 -4.34 -15.45
C SER A 81 13.19 -3.85 -16.20
N ALA A 82 13.58 -4.60 -17.24
CA ALA A 82 14.56 -4.16 -18.21
C ALA A 82 14.00 -3.09 -19.19
N ARG A 83 12.68 -2.83 -19.14
CA ARG A 83 12.01 -1.90 -20.04
C ARG A 83 11.85 -0.54 -19.38
N THR A 84 12.38 0.48 -20.05
CA THR A 84 12.32 1.89 -19.61
C THR A 84 11.18 2.67 -20.25
N LYS A 85 10.39 2.03 -21.15
CA LYS A 85 9.31 2.71 -21.87
C LYS A 85 8.15 3.00 -20.91
N GLU A 86 7.57 4.19 -21.02
CA GLU A 86 6.39 4.61 -20.24
C GLU A 86 5.20 3.66 -20.34
N SER A 87 5.03 3.00 -21.51
CA SER A 87 4.00 1.98 -21.72
C SER A 87 4.10 0.80 -20.75
N ASP A 88 5.33 0.42 -20.38
CA ASP A 88 5.58 -0.74 -19.53
C ASP A 88 5.33 -0.40 -18.05
N LYS A 89 5.67 0.82 -17.62
CA LYS A 89 5.29 1.36 -16.30
C LYS A 89 3.77 1.39 -16.16
N THR A 90 3.06 1.85 -17.19
CA THR A 90 1.60 1.87 -17.23
C THR A 90 0.99 0.49 -17.02
N LEU A 91 1.51 -0.53 -17.69
CA LEU A 91 1.03 -1.91 -17.54
C LEU A 91 1.33 -2.46 -16.14
N GLY A 92 2.48 -2.12 -15.55
CA GLY A 92 2.86 -2.53 -14.20
C GLY A 92 1.89 -2.01 -13.15
N PHE A 93 1.70 -0.73 -13.10
CA PHE A 93 0.76 -0.10 -12.17
C PHE A 93 -0.69 -0.54 -12.45
N SER A 94 -1.08 -0.69 -13.72
CA SER A 94 -2.41 -1.17 -14.11
C SER A 94 -2.69 -2.62 -13.70
N SER A 95 -1.66 -3.38 -13.34
CA SER A 95 -1.79 -4.75 -12.83
C SER A 95 -1.91 -4.81 -11.31
N GLY A 96 -1.83 -3.68 -10.61
CA GLY A 96 -1.92 -3.59 -9.15
C GLY A 96 -0.56 -3.48 -8.43
N GLY A 97 0.52 -3.17 -9.14
CA GLY A 97 1.83 -2.88 -8.53
C GLY A 97 1.86 -1.51 -7.85
N ASP A 98 2.65 -1.40 -6.79
CA ASP A 98 2.73 -0.19 -5.96
C ASP A 98 3.91 0.72 -6.33
N ASP A 99 4.99 0.14 -6.87
CA ASP A 99 6.15 0.91 -7.35
C ASP A 99 6.88 0.16 -8.47
N TYR A 100 7.82 0.83 -9.12
CA TYR A 100 8.53 0.34 -10.29
C TYR A 100 10.00 0.72 -10.23
N LEU A 101 10.89 -0.24 -10.51
CA LEU A 101 12.34 -0.06 -10.55
C LEU A 101 12.91 -0.58 -11.87
N ALA A 102 13.54 0.31 -12.65
CA ALA A 102 14.13 -0.06 -13.94
C ALA A 102 15.48 -0.77 -13.75
N LYS A 103 15.72 -1.86 -14.50
CA LYS A 103 17.03 -2.49 -14.63
C LYS A 103 17.86 -1.76 -15.71
N PRO A 104 19.16 -1.42 -15.49
CA PRO A 104 19.90 -1.66 -14.26
C PRO A 104 19.57 -0.64 -13.16
N PHE A 105 19.48 -1.09 -11.92
CA PHE A 105 19.19 -0.26 -10.75
C PHE A 105 20.42 -0.16 -9.84
N SER A 106 20.48 0.92 -9.05
CA SER A 106 21.50 1.05 -8.03
C SER A 106 21.07 0.34 -6.73
N TYR A 107 22.08 -0.08 -5.95
CA TYR A 107 21.84 -0.60 -4.59
C TYR A 107 20.98 0.37 -3.75
N ASN A 108 21.36 1.65 -3.72
CA ASN A 108 20.65 2.65 -2.92
C ASN A 108 19.18 2.81 -3.33
N GLU A 109 18.89 2.72 -4.62
CA GLU A 109 17.53 2.87 -5.12
C GLU A 109 16.66 1.66 -4.73
N LEU A 110 17.17 0.44 -4.92
CA LEU A 110 16.49 -0.79 -4.49
C LEU A 110 16.17 -0.75 -2.99
N ILE A 111 17.17 -0.48 -2.15
CA ILE A 111 16.99 -0.46 -0.69
C ILE A 111 16.06 0.66 -0.24
N SER A 112 16.19 1.86 -0.79
CA SER A 112 15.36 3.00 -0.40
C SER A 112 13.89 2.76 -0.74
N ARG A 113 13.58 2.25 -1.94
CA ARG A 113 12.21 1.91 -2.36
C ARG A 113 11.64 0.77 -1.52
N SER A 114 12.42 -0.31 -1.31
CA SER A 114 12.01 -1.44 -0.48
C SER A 114 11.68 -1.02 0.95
N LYS A 115 12.55 -0.24 1.60
CA LYS A 115 12.31 0.28 2.95
C LYS A 115 11.10 1.22 3.00
N ALA A 116 10.89 2.04 1.99
CA ALA A 116 9.75 2.96 1.93
C ALA A 116 8.42 2.20 1.81
N LEU A 117 8.35 1.17 0.96
CA LEU A 117 7.17 0.33 0.78
C LEU A 117 6.87 -0.48 2.04
N ILE A 118 7.86 -1.16 2.62
CA ILE A 118 7.71 -1.95 3.85
C ILE A 118 7.27 -1.05 5.01
N ARG A 119 7.90 0.10 5.21
CA ARG A 119 7.54 1.02 6.30
C ARG A 119 6.07 1.47 6.20
N ARG A 120 5.60 1.83 5.00
CA ARG A 120 4.21 2.21 4.77
C ARG A 120 3.27 1.04 5.08
N TYR A 121 3.60 -0.14 4.59
CA TYR A 121 2.80 -1.34 4.80
C TYR A 121 2.76 -1.79 6.27
N GLN A 122 3.86 -1.67 7.01
CA GLN A 122 3.93 -2.02 8.43
C GLN A 122 3.21 -1.02 9.32
N VAL A 123 3.25 0.27 9.00
CA VAL A 123 2.42 1.25 9.70
C VAL A 123 0.95 0.90 9.53
N TYR A 124 0.57 0.34 8.38
CA TYR A 124 -0.77 -0.18 8.11
C TYR A 124 -1.07 -1.49 8.87
N LYS A 125 -0.13 -2.47 8.89
CA LYS A 125 -0.28 -3.76 9.61
C LYS A 125 0.03 -3.68 11.11
N GLY A 126 1.06 -2.96 11.49
CA GLY A 126 1.77 -3.13 12.78
C GLY A 126 1.08 -2.53 14.00
N LYS A 127 -0.17 -2.09 13.88
CA LYS A 127 -0.98 -1.72 15.04
C LYS A 127 -2.13 -2.68 15.33
N ASN A 128 -2.32 -3.70 14.51
CA ASN A 128 -3.29 -4.75 14.79
C ASN A 128 -2.81 -5.77 15.87
N GLU A 129 -1.50 -5.84 16.16
CA GLU A 129 -0.92 -6.79 17.11
C GLU A 129 -0.62 -6.21 18.50
N THR A 130 -0.63 -4.89 18.68
CA THR A 130 -0.46 -4.27 19.99
C THR A 130 -1.76 -3.75 20.58
N GLY A 131 -2.73 -4.64 20.70
CA GLY A 131 -3.84 -4.48 21.62
C GLY A 131 -3.36 -4.55 23.06
N ASN A 132 -3.18 -3.42 23.68
CA ASN A 132 -3.09 -3.12 25.10
C ASN A 132 -1.72 -2.62 25.61
N PRO A 133 -1.51 -1.33 25.79
CA PRO A 133 -0.48 -0.90 26.73
C PRO A 133 -1.03 -1.14 28.14
N ASN A 134 -0.57 -2.19 28.79
CA ASN A 134 -0.69 -2.38 30.25
C ASN A 134 -0.05 -1.15 30.92
N ILE A 135 -0.89 -0.27 31.41
CA ILE A 135 -0.50 0.75 32.38
C ILE A 135 -0.37 0.04 33.72
N ASN A 136 0.81 -0.49 34.00
CA ASN A 136 1.17 -0.82 35.37
C ASN A 136 1.56 0.44 36.08
N GLY A 137 0.77 0.75 37.10
CA GLY A 137 0.97 1.88 37.97
C GLY A 137 2.27 1.84 38.75
N ASP A 138 2.81 3.00 38.95
CA ASP A 138 3.61 3.28 40.14
C ASP A 138 2.97 4.41 40.89
N SER A 139 2.67 4.07 42.15
CA SER A 139 2.08 4.90 43.16
C SER A 139 3.03 6.04 43.55
N VAL A 140 2.56 7.26 43.51
CA VAL A 140 3.03 8.31 44.46
C VAL A 140 1.86 9.15 44.90
N ASN A 141 1.76 9.27 46.22
CA ASN A 141 0.73 9.83 47.06
C ASN A 141 0.57 11.36 46.95
N PRO A 142 -0.54 11.91 47.43
CA PRO A 142 -1.06 13.24 47.08
C PRO A 142 -0.67 14.34 48.09
N THR A 143 -0.44 15.53 47.59
CA THR A 143 -0.67 16.75 48.36
C THR A 143 -1.24 17.85 47.48
N ALA A 144 -2.39 18.30 47.91
CA ALA A 144 -3.24 19.46 47.63
C ALA A 144 -2.69 20.60 46.75
N ASP A 145 -3.46 21.14 45.82
CA ASP A 145 -4.48 22.16 45.98
C ASP A 145 -5.31 22.38 44.70
N PRO A 146 -6.58 22.77 44.76
CA PRO A 146 -7.47 22.81 43.61
C PRO A 146 -7.58 24.23 43.06
N THR A 147 -7.22 24.45 41.85
CA THR A 147 -7.83 25.43 40.92
C THR A 147 -7.16 25.37 39.55
N ILE A 148 -7.99 25.27 38.61
CA ILE A 148 -7.95 25.55 37.18
C ILE A 148 -8.32 24.31 36.37
N SER A 149 -9.64 24.22 36.16
CA SER A 149 -10.27 23.55 35.05
C SER A 149 -9.68 24.08 33.73
N THR A 150 -9.31 23.18 32.85
CA THR A 150 -9.78 23.22 31.46
C THR A 150 -9.09 22.13 30.65
N SER A 151 -9.90 21.16 30.22
CA SER A 151 -9.91 20.61 28.85
C SER A 151 -8.58 20.25 28.17
N ASN A 152 -8.12 19.02 28.35
CA ASN A 152 -7.29 18.34 27.34
C ASN A 152 -7.84 16.93 27.05
N ALA A 153 -9.13 16.87 26.72
CA ALA A 153 -9.80 15.67 26.22
C ALA A 153 -10.24 15.84 24.76
N SER A 154 -9.54 16.70 23.98
CA SER A 154 -9.98 17.09 22.63
C SER A 154 -9.01 16.73 21.50
N ASP A 155 -7.91 16.02 21.78
CA ASP A 155 -6.91 15.78 20.73
C ASP A 155 -6.99 14.40 20.05
N SER A 156 -7.75 13.47 20.62
CA SER A 156 -7.88 12.11 20.03
C SER A 156 -8.94 11.99 18.94
N ARG A 157 -9.78 13.01 18.73
CA ARG A 157 -10.91 12.95 17.76
C ARG A 157 -10.58 13.53 16.38
N HIS A 158 -9.42 14.14 16.18
CA HIS A 158 -9.08 14.84 14.94
C HIS A 158 -8.46 13.96 13.85
N HIS A 159 -8.25 12.65 14.12
CA HIS A 159 -7.59 11.75 13.20
C HIS A 159 -8.52 10.65 12.62
N ILE A 160 -9.83 10.78 12.84
CA ILE A 160 -10.81 9.84 12.27
C ILE A 160 -11.70 10.59 11.30
N LEU A 161 -11.69 10.14 10.03
CA LEU A 161 -12.60 10.63 9.01
C LEU A 161 -13.79 9.67 8.92
N LEU A 162 -14.98 10.18 9.16
CA LEU A 162 -16.22 9.43 8.95
C LEU A 162 -16.78 9.77 7.57
N PHE A 163 -17.06 8.75 6.78
CA PHE A 163 -17.60 8.91 5.43
C PHE A 163 -18.57 7.77 5.11
N HIS A 164 -19.87 8.06 5.14
CA HIS A 164 -20.96 7.06 5.04
C HIS A 164 -20.78 5.95 6.09
N ASP A 165 -20.60 4.71 5.64
CA ASP A 165 -20.36 3.52 6.46
C ASP A 165 -18.86 3.22 6.68
N LEU A 166 -17.98 4.15 6.24
CA LEU A 166 -16.53 4.05 6.39
C LEU A 166 -16.05 4.91 7.56
N GLU A 167 -15.19 4.32 8.37
CA GLU A 167 -14.40 4.98 9.40
C GLU A 167 -12.92 4.86 9.04
N ILE A 168 -12.27 5.98 8.74
CA ILE A 168 -10.88 6.06 8.30
C ILE A 168 -10.06 6.65 9.44
N ASN A 169 -9.27 5.83 10.10
CA ASN A 169 -8.36 6.27 11.14
C ASN A 169 -7.01 6.66 10.51
N GLN A 170 -6.74 7.95 10.46
CA GLN A 170 -5.52 8.49 9.83
C GLN A 170 -4.26 8.22 10.67
N THR A 171 -4.39 8.04 11.99
CA THR A 171 -3.24 7.78 12.88
C THR A 171 -2.69 6.38 12.70
N ILE A 172 -3.60 5.39 12.64
CA ILE A 172 -3.23 3.98 12.49
C ILE A 172 -3.38 3.49 11.06
N ARG A 173 -3.87 4.37 10.15
CA ARG A 173 -4.10 4.08 8.72
C ARG A 173 -5.00 2.86 8.48
N GLU A 174 -6.05 2.73 9.26
CA GLU A 174 -7.06 1.68 9.14
C GLU A 174 -8.36 2.22 8.59
N VAL A 175 -9.04 1.38 7.82
CA VAL A 175 -10.39 1.67 7.32
C VAL A 175 -11.33 0.57 7.77
N HIS A 176 -12.39 0.97 8.46
CA HIS A 176 -13.46 0.06 8.84
C HIS A 176 -14.72 0.39 8.03
N LYS A 177 -15.43 -0.65 7.60
CA LYS A 177 -16.74 -0.54 6.95
C LYS A 177 -17.76 -1.31 7.80
N ASN A 178 -18.76 -0.61 8.31
CA ASN A 178 -19.71 -1.18 9.26
C ASN A 178 -19.04 -1.89 10.47
N GLY A 179 -17.92 -1.34 10.95
CA GLY A 179 -17.16 -1.91 12.06
C GLY A 179 -16.24 -3.10 11.69
N GLN A 180 -16.19 -3.51 10.43
CA GLN A 180 -15.27 -4.54 9.95
C GLN A 180 -14.07 -3.90 9.26
N LEU A 181 -12.87 -4.35 9.62
CA LEU A 181 -11.63 -3.90 9.00
C LEU A 181 -11.61 -4.24 7.52
N LEU A 182 -11.33 -3.25 6.67
CA LEU A 182 -11.11 -3.44 5.24
C LEU A 182 -9.62 -3.64 4.96
N ASP A 183 -9.30 -4.70 4.25
CA ASP A 183 -7.93 -4.95 3.80
C ASP A 183 -7.65 -4.19 2.49
N LEU A 184 -7.07 -2.99 2.63
CA LEU A 184 -6.67 -2.13 1.52
C LEU A 184 -5.16 -2.23 1.28
N THR A 185 -4.72 -2.05 0.02
CA THR A 185 -3.31 -1.78 -0.24
C THR A 185 -2.95 -0.36 0.20
N GLU A 186 -1.66 -0.08 0.39
CA GLU A 186 -1.21 1.27 0.77
C GLU A 186 -1.65 2.33 -0.24
N THR A 187 -1.61 1.99 -1.52
CA THR A 187 -2.04 2.87 -2.62
C THR A 187 -3.55 3.13 -2.56
N GLU A 188 -4.35 2.09 -2.31
CA GLU A 188 -5.80 2.21 -2.16
C GLU A 188 -6.17 3.05 -0.93
N TYR A 189 -5.49 2.82 0.20
CA TYR A 189 -5.68 3.62 1.40
C TYR A 189 -5.38 5.10 1.13
N SER A 190 -4.21 5.41 0.56
CA SER A 190 -3.80 6.78 0.26
C SER A 190 -4.74 7.50 -0.70
N MET A 191 -5.28 6.77 -1.69
CA MET A 191 -6.29 7.32 -2.59
C MET A 191 -7.61 7.62 -1.86
N LEU A 192 -8.08 6.69 -1.03
CA LEU A 192 -9.32 6.86 -0.26
C LEU A 192 -9.20 8.04 0.71
N GLU A 193 -8.12 8.07 1.49
CA GLU A 193 -7.84 9.14 2.45
C GLU A 193 -7.82 10.50 1.77
N LEU A 194 -7.09 10.63 0.66
CA LEU A 194 -7.00 11.88 -0.10
C LEU A 194 -8.37 12.36 -0.59
N LEU A 195 -9.17 11.46 -1.14
CA LEU A 195 -10.50 11.78 -1.66
C LEU A 195 -11.49 12.13 -0.54
N VAL A 196 -11.48 11.38 0.56
CA VAL A 196 -12.40 11.61 1.68
C VAL A 196 -12.01 12.86 2.50
N ALA A 197 -10.72 13.12 2.69
CA ALA A 197 -10.26 14.34 3.35
C ALA A 197 -10.63 15.62 2.56
N ASN A 198 -10.84 15.49 1.26
CA ASN A 198 -11.18 16.60 0.36
C ASN A 198 -12.53 16.37 -0.35
N ARG A 199 -13.58 16.10 0.44
CA ARG A 199 -14.95 15.88 -0.11
C ARG A 199 -15.39 16.99 -1.04
N HIS A 200 -16.20 16.64 -2.02
CA HIS A 200 -16.73 17.54 -3.05
C HIS A 200 -15.67 18.15 -3.97
N GLN A 201 -14.36 17.93 -3.72
CA GLN A 201 -13.31 18.36 -4.62
C GLN A 201 -13.08 17.27 -5.69
N THR A 202 -13.06 17.70 -6.95
CA THR A 202 -12.70 16.79 -8.06
C THR A 202 -11.19 16.78 -8.26
N PHE A 203 -10.62 15.59 -8.21
CA PHE A 203 -9.21 15.34 -8.50
C PHE A 203 -9.09 14.79 -9.92
N SER A 204 -8.29 15.44 -10.75
CA SER A 204 -7.90 14.85 -12.04
C SER A 204 -7.04 13.61 -11.80
N ALA A 205 -7.00 12.70 -12.78
CA ALA A 205 -6.13 11.53 -12.70
C ALA A 205 -4.66 11.92 -12.52
N GLN A 206 -4.22 13.01 -13.15
CA GLN A 206 -2.89 13.58 -12.94
C GLN A 206 -2.67 13.95 -11.47
N ARG A 207 -3.56 14.74 -10.88
CA ARG A 207 -3.42 15.19 -9.50
C ARG A 207 -3.47 14.03 -8.51
N LEU A 208 -4.32 13.02 -8.74
CA LEU A 208 -4.35 11.80 -7.93
C LEU A 208 -3.03 11.05 -8.03
N PHE A 209 -2.51 10.88 -9.25
CA PHE A 209 -1.25 10.19 -9.46
C PHE A 209 -0.10 10.89 -8.74
N GLU A 210 0.10 12.19 -8.99
CA GLU A 210 1.18 12.97 -8.39
C GLU A 210 1.10 13.00 -6.86
N SER A 211 -0.13 13.07 -6.30
CA SER A 211 -0.32 13.10 -4.84
C SER A 211 -0.08 11.75 -4.17
N VAL A 212 -0.45 10.63 -4.80
CA VAL A 212 -0.39 9.28 -4.20
C VAL A 212 0.96 8.63 -4.44
N TRP A 213 1.49 8.71 -5.66
CA TRP A 213 2.78 8.11 -6.01
C TRP A 213 3.97 9.03 -5.76
N GLN A 214 3.72 10.35 -5.62
CA GLN A 214 4.76 11.39 -5.44
C GLN A 214 5.78 11.39 -6.58
N GLU A 215 5.34 11.01 -7.77
CA GLU A 215 6.11 11.03 -9.01
C GLU A 215 5.47 11.97 -10.04
N PRO A 216 6.27 12.54 -10.96
CA PRO A 216 5.72 13.34 -12.05
C PRO A 216 4.77 12.52 -12.90
N TYR A 217 3.65 13.16 -13.30
CA TYR A 217 2.69 12.52 -14.18
C TYR A 217 3.28 12.19 -15.56
N TYR A 218 2.97 11.01 -16.08
CA TYR A 218 3.39 10.57 -17.41
C TYR A 218 2.19 10.07 -18.24
N TYR A 219 2.37 10.01 -19.56
CA TYR A 219 1.35 9.48 -20.46
C TYR A 219 1.07 8.01 -20.13
N GLY A 220 -0.15 7.72 -19.74
CA GLY A 220 -0.55 6.36 -19.33
C GLY A 220 -0.84 6.21 -17.83
N ALA A 221 -0.38 7.13 -16.98
CA ALA A 221 -0.73 7.13 -15.55
C ALA A 221 -2.25 7.22 -15.30
N ASN A 222 -3.05 7.70 -16.28
CA ASN A 222 -4.51 7.61 -16.24
C ASN A 222 -5.00 6.18 -16.03
N ASN A 223 -4.40 5.19 -16.73
CA ASN A 223 -4.80 3.80 -16.61
C ASN A 223 -4.47 3.25 -15.22
N THR A 224 -3.32 3.64 -14.67
CA THR A 224 -2.90 3.30 -13.31
C THR A 224 -3.96 3.78 -12.30
N VAL A 225 -4.30 5.06 -12.33
CA VAL A 225 -5.32 5.64 -11.46
C VAL A 225 -6.66 4.92 -11.63
N THR A 226 -7.08 4.67 -12.87
CA THR A 226 -8.37 4.01 -13.17
C THR A 226 -8.44 2.61 -12.57
N VAL A 227 -7.34 1.83 -12.65
CA VAL A 227 -7.31 0.47 -12.09
C VAL A 227 -7.37 0.50 -10.56
N HIS A 228 -6.57 1.35 -9.92
CA HIS A 228 -6.61 1.46 -8.46
C HIS A 228 -7.97 1.99 -7.96
N ILE A 229 -8.60 2.95 -8.66
CA ILE A 229 -9.98 3.37 -8.35
C ILE A 229 -10.96 2.20 -8.49
N ARG A 230 -10.83 1.36 -9.53
CA ARG A 230 -11.67 0.18 -9.71
C ARG A 230 -11.48 -0.82 -8.56
N ASN A 231 -10.24 -1.12 -8.21
CA ASN A 231 -9.93 -2.04 -7.10
C ASN A 231 -10.44 -1.48 -5.77
N LEU A 232 -10.21 -0.20 -5.51
CA LEU A 232 -10.73 0.46 -4.32
C LEU A 232 -12.25 0.39 -4.25
N ARG A 233 -12.96 0.70 -5.35
CA ARG A 233 -14.43 0.57 -5.43
C ARG A 233 -14.90 -0.84 -5.11
N SER A 234 -14.21 -1.87 -5.58
CA SER A 234 -14.59 -3.26 -5.29
C SER A 234 -14.59 -3.60 -3.79
N LYS A 235 -13.84 -2.84 -2.99
CA LYS A 235 -13.72 -3.01 -1.54
C LYS A 235 -14.65 -2.08 -0.75
N VAL A 236 -14.78 -0.81 -1.17
CA VAL A 236 -15.52 0.20 -0.40
C VAL A 236 -16.96 0.40 -0.84
N GLU A 237 -17.29 0.21 -2.11
CA GLU A 237 -18.66 0.40 -2.62
C GLU A 237 -19.56 -0.79 -2.26
N ARG A 238 -20.87 -0.55 -2.28
CA ARG A 238 -21.88 -1.61 -2.23
C ARG A 238 -22.05 -2.28 -3.59
N ASP A 239 -22.05 -1.46 -4.65
CA ASP A 239 -22.07 -1.87 -6.06
C ASP A 239 -20.97 -1.14 -6.82
N PRO A 240 -19.84 -1.80 -7.11
CA PRO A 240 -18.73 -1.19 -7.85
C PRO A 240 -19.10 -0.71 -9.26
N GLY A 241 -20.17 -1.29 -9.86
CA GLY A 241 -20.67 -0.91 -11.18
C GLY A 241 -21.48 0.39 -11.15
N ASN A 242 -22.08 0.72 -9.99
CA ASN A 242 -22.83 1.96 -9.76
C ASN A 242 -22.32 2.66 -8.49
N PRO A 243 -21.10 3.25 -8.53
CA PRO A 243 -20.42 3.76 -7.35
C PRO A 243 -21.11 4.99 -6.77
N GLU A 244 -21.38 4.97 -5.47
CA GLU A 244 -22.01 6.06 -4.72
C GLU A 244 -20.99 6.89 -3.94
N LEU A 245 -19.91 6.26 -3.44
CA LEU A 245 -18.89 6.90 -2.60
C LEU A 245 -17.84 7.62 -3.44
N ILE A 246 -17.26 6.92 -4.43
CA ILE A 246 -16.21 7.46 -5.29
C ILE A 246 -16.78 7.65 -6.69
N LYS A 247 -17.23 8.85 -7.00
CA LYS A 247 -17.88 9.18 -8.27
C LYS A 247 -16.88 9.54 -9.37
N THR A 248 -17.19 9.13 -10.61
CA THR A 248 -16.49 9.63 -11.80
C THR A 248 -17.13 10.92 -12.24
N VAL A 249 -16.35 11.99 -12.32
CA VAL A 249 -16.74 13.25 -12.94
C VAL A 249 -16.19 13.25 -14.36
N TRP A 250 -17.03 12.93 -15.32
CA TRP A 250 -16.63 12.74 -16.72
C TRP A 250 -15.80 13.89 -17.25
N GLY A 251 -14.67 13.56 -17.88
CA GLY A 251 -13.69 14.51 -18.42
C GLY A 251 -12.91 15.32 -17.39
N LYS A 252 -13.15 15.12 -16.07
CA LYS A 252 -12.48 15.88 -14.99
C LYS A 252 -11.74 15.01 -13.99
N GLY A 253 -12.21 13.78 -13.71
CA GLY A 253 -11.55 12.87 -12.77
C GLY A 253 -12.49 12.21 -11.75
N TYR A 254 -12.11 12.17 -10.49
CA TYR A 254 -12.79 11.44 -9.43
C TYR A 254 -13.06 12.33 -8.22
N ARG A 255 -14.11 12.01 -7.46
CA ARG A 255 -14.57 12.79 -6.30
C ARG A 255 -15.31 11.89 -5.32
N CYS A 256 -15.17 12.16 -4.02
CA CYS A 256 -16.06 11.67 -2.97
C CYS A 256 -17.14 12.73 -2.66
N ASP A 257 -18.41 12.29 -2.55
CA ASP A 257 -19.57 13.17 -2.26
C ASP A 257 -20.28 12.75 -0.97
#